data_2ec518f82ddf943d5df258f04bc20e61
#
_entry.id   2ec518f82ddf943d5df258f04bc20e61
#
_cell.length_a   1.000
_cell.length_b   1.000
_cell.length_c   1.000
_cell.angle_alpha   90.00
_cell.angle_beta   90.00
_cell.angle_gamma   90.00
#
_symmetry.space_group_name_H-M   'P 1'
#
loop_
_entity.id
_entity.type
_entity.pdbx_description
1 polymer ?
#
loop_
_entity_poly.entity_id
_entity_poly.type
_entity_poly.pdbx_seq_one_letter_code
_entity_poly.pdbx_strand_id
1 'polypeptide(L)'
;MMGSMGHGRDITTGAGTRERLDAVGAADVAATLQALATPSRLYILARLQEGPCSVGDLAEAVGMESSACSHQLRLLRNLGLVTGERQGRSIVYSLYDDHVAELLDQALYHVEHLRLGLHDAAAPESAATAGR
;
A
#
# COMPACT_ATOMS: atom_id res chain seq x y z
N MET A 1 -23.92 5.09 -26.16
CA MET A 1 -23.44 5.24 -26.09
C MET A 1 -22.83 5.27 -25.83
N MET A 2 -22.88 5.12 -25.60
CA MET A 2 -22.28 5.25 -25.31
C MET A 2 -21.62 5.15 -24.96
N GLY A 3 -21.60 4.89 -24.81
CA GLY A 3 -21.00 4.90 -24.36
C GLY A 3 -20.59 4.71 -23.74
N SER A 4 -20.70 4.44 -23.51
CA SER A 4 -20.25 4.34 -22.95
C SER A 4 -19.59 3.94 -22.64
N MET A 5 -19.78 3.66 -22.60
CA MET A 5 -19.11 3.47 -22.39
C MET A 5 -18.30 3.35 -22.18
N GLY A 6 -18.25 3.11 -22.10
CA GLY A 6 -17.47 3.30 -21.97
C GLY A 6 -17.09 3.19 -21.42
N HIS A 7 -17.28 3.07 -20.91
CA HIS A 7 -16.89 3.22 -20.32
C HIS A 7 -16.27 2.98 -19.41
N GLY A 8 -16.74 2.20 -19.13
CA GLY A 8 -16.30 1.89 -18.06
C GLY A 8 -15.13 2.44 -17.52
N ARG A 9 -14.28 2.24 -17.91
CA ARG A 9 -13.30 2.77 -17.58
C ARG A 9 -13.42 4.04 -17.86
N ASP A 10 -14.16 4.29 -18.62
CA ASP A 10 -14.35 5.49 -18.93
C ASP A 10 -14.85 6.22 -17.85
N ILE A 11 -15.56 5.68 -16.99
CA ILE A 11 -15.97 6.29 -15.84
C ILE A 11 -14.84 6.86 -15.10
N THR A 12 -13.81 6.06 -14.87
CA THR A 12 -12.68 6.55 -14.14
C THR A 12 -12.02 7.66 -14.89
N THR A 13 -12.10 7.63 -16.19
CA THR A 13 -11.48 8.67 -16.95
C THR A 13 -12.22 9.97 -16.83
N GLY A 14 -13.54 9.91 -16.78
CA GLY A 14 -14.33 11.12 -16.74
C GLY A 14 -14.58 11.67 -15.38
N ALA A 15 -14.46 10.83 -14.35
CA ALA A 15 -14.80 11.25 -13.01
C ALA A 15 -13.61 11.81 -12.28
N GLY A 16 -13.81 12.89 -11.58
CA GLY A 16 -12.78 13.44 -10.74
C GLY A 16 -12.63 12.65 -9.47
N THR A 17 -11.56 12.92 -8.75
CA THR A 17 -11.26 12.20 -7.52
C THR A 17 -12.38 12.35 -6.49
N ARG A 18 -12.92 13.54 -6.36
CA ARG A 18 -13.99 13.75 -5.37
C ARG A 18 -15.22 12.94 -5.70
N GLU A 19 -15.59 12.87 -6.99
CA GLU A 19 -16.74 12.08 -7.38
C GLU A 19 -16.53 10.60 -7.12
N ARG A 20 -15.32 10.13 -7.36
CA ARG A 20 -15.00 8.74 -7.12
C ARG A 20 -15.02 8.43 -5.62
N LEU A 21 -14.52 9.36 -4.80
CA LEU A 21 -14.60 9.20 -3.36
C LEU A 21 -16.05 9.11 -2.89
N ASP A 22 -16.91 9.94 -3.44
CA ASP A 22 -18.32 9.90 -3.07
C ASP A 22 -18.94 8.56 -3.43
N ALA A 23 -18.59 8.03 -4.60
CA ALA A 23 -19.15 6.78 -5.07
C ALA A 23 -18.68 5.59 -4.26
N VAL A 24 -17.41 5.55 -3.93
CA VAL A 24 -16.83 4.43 -3.19
C VAL A 24 -17.08 4.55 -1.71
N GLY A 25 -17.04 5.78 -1.21
CA GLY A 25 -17.16 6.03 0.22
C GLY A 25 -15.83 6.47 0.79
N ALA A 26 -15.75 7.73 1.19
CA ALA A 26 -14.50 8.27 1.72
C ALA A 26 -14.05 7.54 2.98
N ALA A 27 -15.01 7.08 3.79
CA ALA A 27 -14.66 6.37 5.02
C ALA A 27 -13.95 5.06 4.73
N ASP A 28 -14.40 4.34 3.69
CA ASP A 28 -13.77 3.09 3.31
C ASP A 28 -12.36 3.30 2.78
N VAL A 29 -12.20 4.35 1.99
CA VAL A 29 -10.87 4.68 1.47
C VAL A 29 -9.94 5.06 2.62
N ALA A 30 -10.46 5.87 3.54
CA ALA A 30 -9.66 6.29 4.69
C ALA A 30 -9.25 5.10 5.55
N ALA A 31 -10.15 4.13 5.75
CA ALA A 31 -9.83 2.94 6.53
C ALA A 31 -8.68 2.16 5.88
N THR A 32 -8.71 2.04 4.57
CA THR A 32 -7.64 1.36 3.84
C THR A 32 -6.31 2.07 4.05
N LEU A 33 -6.32 3.39 3.91
CA LEU A 33 -5.08 4.15 4.09
C LEU A 33 -4.58 4.10 5.53
N GLN A 34 -5.50 4.09 6.49
CA GLN A 34 -5.12 3.99 7.89
C GLN A 34 -4.48 2.65 8.19
N ALA A 35 -4.88 1.61 7.48
CA ALA A 35 -4.27 0.30 7.66
C ALA A 35 -2.80 0.31 7.29
N LEU A 36 -2.38 1.28 6.50
CA LEU A 36 -0.99 1.40 6.09
C LEU A 36 -0.23 2.37 6.97
N ALA A 37 -0.88 2.96 7.96
CA ALA A 37 -0.33 4.12 8.63
C ALA A 37 0.55 3.81 9.84
N THR A 38 1.02 2.59 9.99
CA THR A 38 1.95 2.27 11.06
C THR A 38 3.20 1.64 10.47
N PRO A 39 4.35 1.90 11.07
CA PRO A 39 5.59 1.30 10.57
C PRO A 39 5.56 -0.22 10.52
N SER A 40 4.97 -0.87 11.54
CA SER A 40 4.94 -2.32 11.55
C SER A 40 4.15 -2.89 10.38
N ARG A 41 3.04 -2.26 10.04
CA ARG A 41 2.25 -2.74 8.91
C ARG A 41 2.94 -2.50 7.58
N LEU A 42 3.65 -1.38 7.48
CA LEU A 42 4.42 -1.12 6.27
C LEU A 42 5.50 -2.18 6.07
N TYR A 43 6.17 -2.59 7.16
CA TYR A 43 7.19 -3.63 7.05
C TYR A 43 6.57 -4.97 6.66
N ILE A 44 5.41 -5.29 7.22
CA ILE A 44 4.72 -6.52 6.85
C ILE A 44 4.42 -6.52 5.35
N LEU A 45 3.84 -5.44 4.86
CA LEU A 45 3.48 -5.37 3.45
C LEU A 45 4.71 -5.37 2.55
N ALA A 46 5.77 -4.71 2.97
CA ALA A 46 7.01 -4.69 2.21
C ALA A 46 7.60 -6.09 2.10
N ARG A 47 7.56 -6.86 3.19
CA ARG A 47 8.06 -8.23 3.14
C ARG A 47 7.20 -9.09 2.21
N LEU A 48 5.88 -8.89 2.26
CA LEU A 48 4.99 -9.66 1.41
C LEU A 48 5.14 -9.30 -0.07
N GLN A 49 5.67 -8.13 -0.34
CA GLN A 49 5.95 -7.74 -1.72
C GLN A 49 7.04 -8.63 -2.32
N GLU A 50 7.88 -9.21 -1.48
CA GLU A 50 8.91 -10.13 -1.93
C GLU A 50 8.36 -11.50 -2.28
N GLY A 51 7.15 -11.81 -1.83
CA GLY A 51 6.49 -13.07 -2.11
C GLY A 51 5.74 -13.58 -0.91
N PRO A 52 4.96 -14.64 -1.09
CA PRO A 52 4.17 -15.22 0.01
C PRO A 52 5.05 -15.61 1.18
N CYS A 53 4.49 -15.55 2.38
CA CYS A 53 5.26 -15.78 3.60
C CYS A 53 4.36 -16.28 4.70
N SER A 54 4.81 -17.27 5.46
CA SER A 54 4.05 -17.77 6.60
C SER A 54 4.13 -16.76 7.74
N VAL A 55 3.19 -16.87 8.68
CA VAL A 55 3.16 -15.97 9.82
C VAL A 55 4.47 -16.01 10.60
N GLY A 56 4.97 -17.23 10.83
CA GLY A 56 6.20 -17.35 11.61
C GLY A 56 7.39 -16.70 10.95
N ASP A 57 7.56 -16.97 9.66
CA ASP A 57 8.66 -16.40 8.91
C ASP A 57 8.51 -14.88 8.78
N LEU A 58 7.28 -14.43 8.61
CA LEU A 58 7.02 -13.02 8.49
C LEU A 58 7.32 -12.29 9.80
N ALA A 59 6.87 -12.85 10.91
CA ALA A 59 7.12 -12.26 12.22
C ALA A 59 8.61 -12.12 12.46
N GLU A 60 9.36 -13.16 12.12
CA GLU A 60 10.80 -13.13 12.29
C GLU A 60 11.43 -12.07 11.39
N ALA A 61 10.98 -12.02 10.15
CA ALA A 61 11.55 -11.08 9.17
C ALA A 61 11.35 -9.63 9.60
N VAL A 62 10.20 -9.32 10.22
CA VAL A 62 9.91 -7.94 10.58
C VAL A 62 10.15 -7.64 12.06
N GLY A 63 10.65 -8.63 12.82
CA GLY A 63 10.99 -8.41 14.22
C GLY A 63 9.80 -8.25 15.14
N MET A 64 8.75 -9.02 14.92
CA MET A 64 7.55 -9.00 15.74
C MET A 64 7.30 -10.35 16.37
N GLU A 65 6.55 -10.35 17.47
CA GLU A 65 6.06 -11.61 18.00
C GLU A 65 5.02 -12.19 17.04
N SER A 66 4.97 -13.50 16.99
CA SER A 66 4.02 -14.18 16.10
C SER A 66 2.58 -13.78 16.36
N SER A 67 2.18 -13.68 17.62
CA SER A 67 0.81 -13.34 17.94
C SER A 67 0.47 -11.92 17.49
N ALA A 68 1.39 -11.00 17.67
CA ALA A 68 1.20 -9.62 17.23
C ALA A 68 1.12 -9.55 15.71
N CYS A 69 2.00 -10.27 15.05
CA CYS A 69 2.02 -10.31 13.59
C CYS A 69 0.72 -10.91 13.06
N SER A 70 0.29 -11.99 13.67
CA SER A 70 -0.96 -12.64 13.28
C SER A 70 -2.16 -11.71 13.43
N HIS A 71 -2.18 -10.93 14.51
CA HIS A 71 -3.24 -9.97 14.74
C HIS A 71 -3.25 -8.90 13.64
N GLN A 72 -2.06 -8.36 13.32
CA GLN A 72 -1.96 -7.36 12.27
C GLN A 72 -2.40 -7.93 10.92
N LEU A 73 -2.02 -9.16 10.64
CA LEU A 73 -2.38 -9.79 9.37
C LEU A 73 -3.89 -10.00 9.25
N ARG A 74 -4.55 -10.32 10.37
CA ARG A 74 -6.01 -10.46 10.32
C ARG A 74 -6.68 -9.12 10.01
N LEU A 75 -6.17 -8.04 10.58
CA LEU A 75 -6.70 -6.72 10.28
C LEU A 75 -6.50 -6.38 8.81
N LEU A 76 -5.30 -6.65 8.30
CA LEU A 76 -5.00 -6.35 6.90
C LEU A 76 -5.85 -7.21 5.97
N ARG A 77 -6.10 -8.45 6.34
CA ARG A 77 -6.94 -9.33 5.54
C ARG A 77 -8.39 -8.84 5.52
N ASN A 78 -8.88 -8.40 6.66
CA ASN A 78 -10.25 -7.90 6.73
C ASN A 78 -10.47 -6.67 5.87
N LEU A 79 -9.40 -5.92 5.64
CA LEU A 79 -9.47 -4.74 4.79
C LEU A 79 -9.10 -5.01 3.35
N GLY A 80 -8.89 -6.29 3.01
CA GLY A 80 -8.64 -6.64 1.63
C GLY A 80 -7.25 -6.33 1.12
N LEU A 81 -6.30 -6.17 2.04
CA LEU A 81 -4.93 -5.83 1.64
C LEU A 81 -4.04 -7.07 1.51
N VAL A 82 -4.37 -8.13 2.23
CA VAL A 82 -3.64 -9.39 2.12
C VAL A 82 -4.64 -10.54 2.05
N THR A 83 -4.17 -11.68 1.57
CA THR A 83 -4.94 -12.92 1.60
C THR A 83 -4.15 -13.93 2.39
N GLY A 84 -4.86 -14.90 2.96
CA GLY A 84 -4.22 -15.97 3.71
C GLY A 84 -4.69 -17.30 3.20
N GLU A 85 -3.78 -18.24 3.07
CA GLU A 85 -4.09 -19.57 2.59
C GLU A 85 -3.46 -20.59 3.52
N ARG A 86 -4.27 -21.53 4.00
CA ARG A 86 -3.73 -22.55 4.89
C ARG A 86 -2.90 -23.54 4.09
N GLN A 87 -1.70 -23.78 4.58
CA GLN A 87 -0.83 -24.78 4.00
C GLN A 87 -0.30 -25.63 5.15
N GLY A 88 -0.85 -26.82 5.31
CA GLY A 88 -0.50 -27.65 6.43
C GLY A 88 -0.96 -27.02 7.72
N ARG A 89 -0.02 -26.81 8.63
CA ARG A 89 -0.33 -26.19 9.91
C ARG A 89 -0.15 -24.68 9.92
N SER A 90 0.33 -24.16 8.82
CA SER A 90 0.62 -22.73 8.73
C SER A 90 -0.38 -22.04 7.85
N ILE A 91 -0.45 -20.74 8.01
CA ILE A 91 -1.17 -19.90 7.06
C ILE A 91 -0.11 -19.09 6.35
N VAL A 92 -0.17 -19.13 5.03
CA VAL A 92 0.75 -18.37 4.18
C VAL A 92 0.00 -17.15 3.67
N TYR A 93 0.59 -15.99 3.88
CA TYR A 93 -0.04 -14.73 3.49
C TYR A 93 0.61 -14.17 2.23
N SER A 94 -0.19 -13.45 1.46
CA SER A 94 0.27 -12.80 0.23
C SER A 94 -0.43 -11.45 0.14
N LEU A 95 0.13 -10.54 -0.64
CA LEU A 95 -0.61 -9.31 -0.95
C LEU A 95 -1.85 -9.68 -1.75
N TYR A 96 -2.91 -8.92 -1.52
CA TYR A 96 -4.18 -9.19 -2.19
C TYR A 96 -4.03 -9.07 -3.70
N ASP A 97 -3.37 -8.02 -4.17
CA ASP A 97 -3.13 -7.83 -5.59
C ASP A 97 -1.97 -6.84 -5.77
N ASP A 98 -1.68 -6.53 -7.02
CA ASP A 98 -0.58 -5.64 -7.34
C ASP A 98 -0.84 -4.20 -6.91
N HIS A 99 -2.10 -3.84 -6.73
CA HIS A 99 -2.42 -2.47 -6.34
C HIS A 99 -1.86 -2.13 -4.96
N VAL A 100 -1.82 -3.11 -4.06
CA VAL A 100 -1.26 -2.88 -2.73
C VAL A 100 0.22 -2.58 -2.84
N ALA A 101 0.93 -3.35 -3.67
CA ALA A 101 2.35 -3.13 -3.89
C ALA A 101 2.60 -1.76 -4.52
N GLU A 102 1.78 -1.40 -5.49
CA GLU A 102 1.92 -0.12 -6.17
C GLU A 102 1.67 1.04 -5.21
N LEU A 103 0.68 0.90 -4.35
CA LEU A 103 0.39 1.94 -3.38
C LEU A 103 1.57 2.16 -2.45
N LEU A 104 2.15 1.07 -1.96
CA LEU A 104 3.31 1.16 -1.10
C LEU A 104 4.49 1.78 -1.82
N ASP A 105 4.75 1.34 -3.05
CA ASP A 105 5.84 1.88 -3.84
C ASP A 105 5.68 3.38 -4.08
N GLN A 106 4.45 3.80 -4.37
CA GLN A 106 4.21 5.21 -4.61
C GLN A 106 4.42 6.04 -3.34
N ALA A 107 4.00 5.51 -2.20
CA ALA A 107 4.22 6.22 -0.95
C ALA A 107 5.72 6.35 -0.65
N LEU A 108 6.45 5.26 -0.86
CA LEU A 108 7.89 5.27 -0.66
C LEU A 108 8.57 6.25 -1.62
N TYR A 109 8.19 6.17 -2.87
CA TYR A 109 8.76 7.05 -3.88
C TYR A 109 8.50 8.50 -3.53
N HIS A 110 7.31 8.80 -3.07
CA HIS A 110 6.98 10.18 -2.71
C HIS A 110 7.86 10.69 -1.58
N VAL A 111 8.03 9.88 -0.53
CA VAL A 111 8.86 10.30 0.60
C VAL A 111 10.32 10.44 0.20
N GLU A 112 10.81 9.48 -0.58
CA GLU A 112 12.17 9.57 -1.09
C GLU A 112 12.35 10.81 -1.94
N HIS A 113 11.36 11.08 -2.78
CA HIS A 113 11.41 12.23 -3.65
C HIS A 113 11.42 13.53 -2.85
N LEU A 114 10.65 13.60 -1.79
CA LEU A 114 10.65 14.77 -0.94
C LEU A 114 12.00 15.02 -0.31
N ARG A 115 12.63 13.95 0.16
CA ARG A 115 13.92 14.10 0.84
C ARG A 115 15.06 14.43 -0.11
N LEU A 116 15.02 13.84 -1.29
CA LEU A 116 16.07 14.06 -2.26
C LEU A 116 15.65 15.10 -3.28
N GLY A 117 14.42 15.02 -3.67
CA GLY A 117 13.94 15.83 -4.73
C GLY A 117 13.67 17.25 -4.37
N LEU A 118 13.51 17.53 -3.11
CA LEU A 118 13.40 18.90 -2.72
C LEU A 118 14.64 19.63 -3.14
N HIS A 119 15.74 18.94 -3.08
CA HIS A 119 16.97 19.50 -3.53
C HIS A 119 16.94 19.75 -5.02
N ASP A 120 16.37 18.79 -5.74
CA ASP A 120 16.30 18.95 -7.16
C ASP A 120 15.41 20.09 -7.52
N ALA A 121 14.32 20.21 -6.85
CA ALA A 121 13.41 21.26 -7.15
C ALA A 121 14.00 22.57 -6.77
N ALA A 122 14.68 22.56 -5.69
CA ALA A 122 15.28 23.78 -5.27
C ALA A 122 16.49 23.93 -6.05
N ALA A 123 17.05 22.83 -6.34
CA ALA A 123 18.24 22.87 -6.93
C ALA A 123 18.21 23.27 -8.27
N PRO A 124 17.26 23.09 -8.91
CA PRO A 124 17.52 23.42 -10.16
C PRO A 124 18.27 24.56 -9.99
N GLU A 125 18.30 24.89 -9.15
CA GLU A 125 18.99 25.84 -9.00
C GLU A 125 19.80 25.60 -7.98
N SER A 126 19.73 25.28 -7.28
CA SER A 126 20.52 25.13 -6.36
C SER A 126 21.06 24.09 -6.13
N ALA A 127 20.70 23.47 -6.57
CA ALA A 127 21.10 22.37 -6.38
C ALA A 127 22.07 22.35 -5.75
N ALA A 128 22.01 22.74 -5.89
CA ALA A 128 22.64 22.64 -5.51
C ALA A 128 22.85 22.86 -4.52
N THR A 129 22.66 23.30 -4.32
CA THR A 129 22.90 23.56 -3.51
C THR A 129 23.03 22.98 -2.73
N ALA A 130 22.83 22.61 -2.76
CA ALA A 130 22.83 22.10 -2.14
C ALA A 130 23.33 21.71 -1.39
N GLY A 131 23.58 21.52 -1.49
CA GLY A 131 24.13 21.07 -0.87
C GLY A 131 23.79 21.17 0.30
N ARG A 132 23.39 21.31 0.52
CA ARG A 132 23.11 21.41 1.32
C ARG A 132 23.18 21.06 1.86
#